data_fec1e392a6969e030a0ccc104ba18871
#
_entry.id   fec1e392a6969e030a0ccc104ba18871
#
_cell.length_a   1.000
_cell.length_b   1.000
_cell.length_c   1.000
_cell.angle_alpha   90.00
_cell.angle_beta   90.00
_cell.angle_gamma   90.00
#
_symmetry.space_group_name_H-M   'P 1'
#
loop_
_entity.id
_entity.type
_entity.pdbx_description
1 polymer ?
#
loop_
_entity_poly.entity_id
_entity_poly.type
_entity_poly.pdbx_seq_one_letter_code
_entity_poly.pdbx_strand_id
1 'polypeptide(L)'
;MAVFTEVTLEAARPLFAQLDIGELTALRGIEGGIENTNYFASTSKGEYVLTLFERLTHAQLPFYLYLMRHLALRGIAVPLPEQNRAGDILFTLCGKPAAVVNRLPGSSQLQPEPVHCAALGTQLAHMHLAGQDFEHEQPNLRGLPWWNETAPLVYPHLDSAQSALLQSELAYQNHIAASAEYQALPRGPVHADL
;
A
#
# COMPACT_ATOMS: atom_id res chain seq x y z
N MET A 1 8.07 -15.97 -7.14
CA MET A 1 9.21 -15.40 -6.39
C MET A 1 9.01 -13.89 -6.36
N ALA A 2 8.78 -13.31 -5.19
CA ALA A 2 8.49 -11.87 -5.07
C ALA A 2 9.66 -11.06 -4.45
N VAL A 3 10.89 -11.56 -4.59
CA VAL A 3 12.10 -10.79 -4.31
C VAL A 3 12.68 -10.37 -5.66
N PHE A 4 12.43 -9.11 -6.05
CA PHE A 4 12.94 -8.53 -7.28
C PHE A 4 14.34 -7.91 -7.06
N THR A 5 14.54 -7.31 -5.87
CA THR A 5 15.82 -6.74 -5.45
C THR A 5 16.37 -7.55 -4.28
N GLU A 6 17.50 -8.21 -4.49
CA GLU A 6 18.17 -8.98 -3.44
C GLU A 6 18.84 -8.04 -2.44
N VAL A 7 18.58 -8.25 -1.16
CA VAL A 7 19.15 -7.48 -0.04
C VAL A 7 19.85 -8.44 0.91
N THR A 8 21.13 -8.26 1.09
CA THR A 8 21.89 -9.02 2.11
C THR A 8 21.70 -8.43 3.50
N LEU A 9 21.95 -9.23 4.53
CA LEU A 9 21.91 -8.77 5.92
C LEU A 9 22.86 -7.59 6.14
N GLU A 10 24.07 -7.66 5.56
CA GLU A 10 25.11 -6.63 5.65
C GLU A 10 24.65 -5.32 5.00
N ALA A 11 23.98 -5.38 3.85
CA ALA A 11 23.44 -4.20 3.17
C ALA A 11 22.31 -3.52 3.95
N ALA A 12 21.49 -4.30 4.68
CA ALA A 12 20.37 -3.77 5.47
C ALA A 12 20.81 -3.18 6.83
N ARG A 13 21.88 -3.69 7.44
CA ARG A 13 22.34 -3.25 8.77
C ARG A 13 22.49 -1.74 8.94
N PRO A 14 23.08 -0.96 8.01
CA PRO A 14 23.20 0.49 8.17
C PRO A 14 21.85 1.21 8.23
N LEU A 15 20.83 0.71 7.52
CA LEU A 15 19.48 1.25 7.62
C LEU A 15 18.88 0.96 9.01
N PHE A 16 18.94 -0.29 9.47
CA PHE A 16 18.38 -0.67 10.77
C PHE A 16 19.10 0.01 11.95
N ALA A 17 20.40 0.29 11.83
CA ALA A 17 21.17 1.02 12.85
C ALA A 17 20.72 2.48 13.04
N GLN A 18 19.99 3.07 12.09
CA GLN A 18 19.40 4.40 12.21
C GLN A 18 18.07 4.42 12.97
N LEU A 19 17.45 3.22 13.12
CA LEU A 19 16.15 3.04 13.76
C LEU A 19 16.35 2.56 15.20
N ASP A 20 15.53 3.02 16.14
CA ASP A 20 15.61 2.54 17.54
C ASP A 20 14.84 1.22 17.75
N ILE A 21 15.07 0.25 16.88
CA ILE A 21 14.39 -1.05 16.87
C ILE A 21 15.33 -2.24 17.14
N GLY A 22 16.52 -1.96 17.64
CA GLY A 22 17.52 -2.97 18.00
C GLY A 22 18.41 -3.39 16.83
N GLU A 23 19.31 -4.33 17.11
CA GLU A 23 20.24 -4.85 16.10
C GLU A 23 19.54 -5.84 15.18
N LEU A 24 19.74 -5.70 13.86
CA LEU A 24 19.23 -6.63 12.85
C LEU A 24 19.99 -7.98 12.95
N THR A 25 19.27 -9.05 13.27
CA THR A 25 19.81 -10.40 13.47
C THR A 25 19.53 -11.35 12.30
N ALA A 26 18.37 -11.19 11.65
CA ALA A 26 17.99 -12.01 10.50
C ALA A 26 17.18 -11.24 9.48
N LEU A 27 17.33 -11.62 8.20
CA LEU A 27 16.55 -11.09 7.08
C LEU A 27 16.11 -12.27 6.20
N ARG A 28 14.81 -12.41 5.95
CA ARG A 28 14.25 -13.50 5.16
C ARG A 28 13.25 -12.97 4.14
N GLY A 29 13.51 -13.22 2.85
CA GLY A 29 12.61 -12.82 1.76
C GLY A 29 11.19 -13.39 1.92
N ILE A 30 10.19 -12.60 1.54
CA ILE A 30 8.78 -13.00 1.50
C ILE A 30 8.45 -13.39 0.07
N GLU A 31 7.98 -14.60 -0.13
CA GLU A 31 7.68 -15.16 -1.46
C GLU A 31 6.36 -14.65 -2.07
N GLY A 32 5.58 -13.88 -1.34
CA GLY A 32 4.32 -13.30 -1.79
C GLY A 32 4.44 -11.83 -2.20
N GLY A 33 3.54 -11.37 -3.09
CA GLY A 33 3.47 -10.00 -3.59
C GLY A 33 3.95 -9.88 -5.04
N ILE A 34 3.40 -8.88 -5.75
CA ILE A 34 3.64 -8.69 -7.19
C ILE A 34 4.23 -7.33 -7.53
N GLU A 35 4.32 -6.41 -6.56
CA GLU A 35 4.73 -5.03 -6.82
C GLU A 35 6.00 -4.60 -6.06
N ASN A 36 6.27 -5.19 -4.89
CA ASN A 36 7.37 -4.78 -4.02
C ASN A 36 8.21 -5.96 -3.59
N THR A 37 9.46 -5.72 -3.27
CA THR A 37 10.32 -6.68 -2.58
C THR A 37 10.14 -6.54 -1.07
N ASN A 38 9.77 -7.63 -0.40
CA ASN A 38 9.53 -7.64 1.03
C ASN A 38 10.41 -8.66 1.76
N TYR A 39 10.86 -8.29 2.95
CA TYR A 39 11.60 -9.17 3.85
C TYR A 39 11.01 -9.14 5.25
N PHE A 40 10.89 -10.31 5.88
CA PHE A 40 10.82 -10.37 7.34
C PHE A 40 12.18 -10.04 7.91
N ALA A 41 12.22 -9.12 8.86
CA ALA A 41 13.43 -8.66 9.53
C ALA A 41 13.27 -8.87 11.03
N SER A 42 14.12 -9.73 11.61
CA SER A 42 14.18 -9.95 13.05
C SER A 42 15.28 -9.08 13.65
N THR A 43 14.95 -8.40 14.73
CA THR A 43 15.90 -7.59 15.50
C THR A 43 15.96 -8.05 16.95
N SER A 44 16.90 -7.52 17.73
CA SER A 44 16.96 -7.77 19.17
C SER A 44 15.76 -7.21 19.96
N LYS A 45 14.93 -6.34 19.35
CA LYS A 45 13.75 -5.74 20.00
C LYS A 45 12.41 -6.24 19.42
N GLY A 46 12.38 -6.92 18.27
CA GLY A 46 11.12 -7.38 17.70
C GLY A 46 11.19 -7.82 16.23
N GLU A 47 10.01 -8.04 15.67
CA GLU A 47 9.82 -8.47 14.30
C GLU A 47 9.27 -7.33 13.44
N TYR A 48 9.83 -7.16 12.25
CA TYR A 48 9.55 -6.08 11.32
C TYR A 48 9.38 -6.60 9.90
N VAL A 49 8.88 -5.74 9.03
CA VAL A 49 8.89 -5.95 7.58
C VAL A 49 9.68 -4.83 6.94
N LEU A 50 10.70 -5.18 6.17
CA LEU A 50 11.42 -4.27 5.28
C LEU A 50 10.81 -4.38 3.90
N THR A 51 10.34 -3.27 3.35
CA THR A 51 9.82 -3.17 1.99
C THR A 51 10.71 -2.29 1.12
N LEU A 52 11.11 -2.81 -0.05
CA LEU A 52 11.70 -2.02 -1.14
C LEU A 52 10.62 -1.80 -2.19
N PHE A 53 10.41 -0.55 -2.55
CA PHE A 53 9.39 -0.16 -3.53
C PHE A 53 10.00 -0.19 -4.94
N GLU A 54 9.55 -1.13 -5.76
CA GLU A 54 10.12 -1.38 -7.08
C GLU A 54 9.62 -0.41 -8.15
N ARG A 55 8.41 0.14 -7.96
CA ARG A 55 7.71 0.98 -8.94
C ARG A 55 7.47 2.40 -8.47
N LEU A 56 7.05 2.58 -7.22
CA LEU A 56 6.76 3.90 -6.67
C LEU A 56 8.05 4.67 -6.38
N THR A 57 8.03 5.95 -6.68
CA THR A 57 9.16 6.86 -6.48
C THR A 57 9.14 7.46 -5.07
N HIS A 58 10.26 8.05 -4.65
CA HIS A 58 10.34 8.82 -3.39
C HIS A 58 9.30 9.95 -3.32
N ALA A 59 8.90 10.52 -4.45
CA ALA A 59 7.90 11.59 -4.49
C ALA A 59 6.46 11.09 -4.27
N GLN A 60 6.17 9.84 -4.63
CA GLN A 60 4.82 9.25 -4.51
C GLN A 60 4.58 8.56 -3.16
N LEU A 61 5.64 8.06 -2.52
CA LEU A 61 5.55 7.24 -1.32
C LEU A 61 5.12 7.98 -0.04
N PRO A 62 5.41 9.27 0.15
CA PRO A 62 5.03 9.98 1.37
C PRO A 62 3.54 9.87 1.69
N PHE A 63 2.65 9.99 0.70
CA PHE A 63 1.21 9.82 0.91
C PHE A 63 0.88 8.51 1.64
N TYR A 64 1.38 7.37 1.14
CA TYR A 64 1.08 6.04 1.68
C TYR A 64 1.69 5.83 3.07
N LEU A 65 2.95 6.17 3.25
CA LEU A 65 3.65 5.95 4.51
C LEU A 65 3.13 6.87 5.63
N TYR A 66 2.83 8.13 5.32
CA TYR A 66 2.22 9.03 6.30
C TYR A 66 0.78 8.67 6.61
N LEU A 67 0.00 8.12 5.64
CA LEU A 67 -1.33 7.59 5.90
C LEU A 67 -1.28 6.38 6.84
N MET A 68 -0.37 5.42 6.59
CA MET A 68 -0.15 4.28 7.50
C MET A 68 0.17 4.75 8.92
N ARG A 69 1.11 5.70 9.04
CA ARG A 69 1.48 6.29 10.33
C ARG A 69 0.29 6.99 11.01
N HIS A 70 -0.45 7.81 10.27
CA HIS A 70 -1.62 8.53 10.75
C HIS A 70 -2.68 7.59 11.33
N LEU A 71 -2.98 6.50 10.61
CA LEU A 71 -3.95 5.49 11.03
C LEU A 71 -3.44 4.70 12.24
N ALA A 72 -2.20 4.24 12.22
CA ALA A 72 -1.60 3.49 13.34
C ALA A 72 -1.60 4.31 14.64
N LEU A 73 -1.24 5.60 14.59
CA LEU A 73 -1.26 6.49 15.75
C LEU A 73 -2.67 6.77 16.29
N ARG A 74 -3.72 6.50 15.50
CA ARG A 74 -5.13 6.55 15.92
C ARG A 74 -5.69 5.20 16.39
N GLY A 75 -4.81 4.22 16.60
CA GLY A 75 -5.19 2.92 17.12
C GLY A 75 -5.78 1.97 16.06
N ILE A 76 -5.68 2.31 14.78
CA ILE A 76 -6.05 1.39 13.70
C ILE A 76 -4.95 0.32 13.57
N ALA A 77 -5.36 -0.94 13.45
CA ALA A 77 -4.45 -2.07 13.31
C ALA A 77 -3.85 -2.15 11.89
N VAL A 78 -3.00 -1.19 11.57
CA VAL A 78 -2.18 -1.14 10.35
C VAL A 78 -0.70 -1.09 10.74
N PRO A 79 0.22 -1.54 9.87
CA PRO A 79 1.65 -1.46 10.16
C PRO A 79 2.10 0.00 10.38
N LEU A 80 2.85 0.24 11.45
CA LEU A 80 3.43 1.56 11.75
C LEU A 80 4.81 1.67 11.09
N PRO A 81 5.03 2.66 10.21
CA PRO A 81 6.37 2.94 9.70
C PRO A 81 7.32 3.40 10.81
N GLU A 82 8.45 2.73 10.90
CA GLU A 82 9.53 3.07 11.84
C GLU A 82 10.26 4.33 11.36
N GLN A 83 10.65 5.17 12.30
CA GLN A 83 11.34 6.43 12.00
C GLN A 83 12.75 6.45 12.54
N ASN A 84 13.64 7.18 11.85
CA ASN A 84 14.95 7.50 12.40
C ASN A 84 14.86 8.66 13.41
N ARG A 85 15.99 9.06 14.00
CA ARG A 85 16.05 10.17 14.96
C ARG A 85 15.69 11.54 14.37
N ALA A 86 15.77 11.69 13.03
CA ALA A 86 15.35 12.89 12.32
C ALA A 86 13.84 12.91 12.01
N GLY A 87 13.14 11.80 12.24
CA GLY A 87 11.73 11.63 11.95
C GLY A 87 11.43 11.09 10.55
N ASP A 88 12.46 10.72 9.77
CA ASP A 88 12.29 10.15 8.44
C ASP A 88 11.76 8.72 8.55
N ILE A 89 10.78 8.38 7.71
CA ILE A 89 10.15 7.05 7.59
C ILE A 89 10.38 6.41 6.22
N LEU A 90 10.97 7.16 5.29
CA LEU A 90 11.29 6.72 3.94
C LEU A 90 12.80 6.82 3.74
N PHE A 91 13.39 5.72 3.31
CA PHE A 91 14.84 5.55 3.17
C PHE A 91 15.21 5.13 1.75
N THR A 92 16.51 5.01 1.49
CA THR A 92 17.04 4.40 0.26
C THR A 92 17.88 3.19 0.63
N LEU A 93 17.58 2.05 0.01
CA LEU A 93 18.34 0.81 0.16
C LEU A 93 18.50 0.13 -1.21
N CYS A 94 19.71 -0.27 -1.56
CA CYS A 94 20.05 -0.86 -2.86
C CYS A 94 19.55 -0.01 -4.05
N GLY A 95 19.60 1.33 -3.94
CA GLY A 95 19.15 2.26 -4.97
C GLY A 95 17.63 2.38 -5.11
N LYS A 96 16.86 1.77 -4.24
CA LYS A 96 15.38 1.80 -4.21
C LYS A 96 14.86 2.55 -2.99
N PRO A 97 13.66 3.18 -3.08
CA PRO A 97 12.97 3.64 -1.89
C PRO A 97 12.65 2.46 -0.98
N ALA A 98 12.83 2.63 0.32
CA ALA A 98 12.58 1.58 1.31
C ALA A 98 11.92 2.12 2.57
N ALA A 99 11.12 1.27 3.22
CA ALA A 99 10.55 1.54 4.54
C ALA A 99 10.61 0.29 5.42
N VAL A 100 10.67 0.50 6.72
CA VAL A 100 10.58 -0.55 7.72
C VAL A 100 9.31 -0.32 8.52
N VAL A 101 8.51 -1.35 8.71
CA VAL A 101 7.28 -1.30 9.51
C VAL A 101 7.28 -2.42 10.55
N ASN A 102 6.57 -2.24 11.67
CA ASN A 102 6.37 -3.33 12.62
C ASN A 102 5.54 -4.45 11.97
N ARG A 103 5.86 -5.69 12.29
CA ARG A 103 5.09 -6.85 11.84
C ARG A 103 3.85 -7.02 12.74
N LEU A 104 2.67 -6.96 12.13
CA LEU A 104 1.43 -7.26 12.83
C LEU A 104 1.27 -8.78 13.04
N PRO A 105 0.69 -9.21 14.18
CA PRO A 105 0.31 -10.60 14.38
C PRO A 105 -0.91 -10.96 13.53
N GLY A 106 -1.01 -12.22 13.15
CA GLY A 106 -2.15 -12.74 12.39
C GLY A 106 -1.73 -13.62 11.21
N SER A 107 -2.73 -14.10 10.49
CA SER A 107 -2.57 -14.93 9.29
C SER A 107 -3.72 -14.68 8.31
N SER A 108 -3.48 -14.96 7.04
CA SER A 108 -4.52 -14.89 6.01
C SER A 108 -5.62 -15.91 6.25
N GLN A 109 -6.88 -15.49 6.09
CA GLN A 109 -8.04 -16.36 6.16
C GLN A 109 -8.52 -16.67 4.73
N LEU A 110 -8.15 -17.86 4.24
CA LEU A 110 -8.46 -18.28 2.87
C LEU A 110 -9.93 -18.68 2.64
N GLN A 111 -10.66 -18.94 3.71
CA GLN A 111 -12.09 -19.24 3.67
C GLN A 111 -12.81 -18.31 4.67
N PRO A 112 -13.10 -17.07 4.27
CA PRO A 112 -13.75 -16.12 5.17
C PRO A 112 -15.19 -16.53 5.46
N GLU A 113 -15.58 -16.37 6.72
CA GLU A 113 -16.92 -16.56 7.23
C GLU A 113 -17.61 -15.20 7.49
N PRO A 114 -18.94 -15.13 7.70
CA PRO A 114 -19.64 -13.87 7.98
C PRO A 114 -19.04 -13.05 9.11
N VAL A 115 -18.50 -13.69 10.15
CA VAL A 115 -17.83 -13.01 11.28
C VAL A 115 -16.56 -12.27 10.81
N HIS A 116 -15.81 -12.82 9.87
CA HIS A 116 -14.63 -12.16 9.30
C HIS A 116 -15.02 -10.95 8.45
N CYS A 117 -16.09 -11.09 7.64
CA CYS A 117 -16.64 -9.96 6.86
C CYS A 117 -17.14 -8.83 7.75
N ALA A 118 -17.83 -9.15 8.85
CA ALA A 118 -18.29 -8.16 9.81
C ALA A 118 -17.12 -7.43 10.50
N ALA A 119 -16.09 -8.16 10.92
CA ALA A 119 -14.89 -7.60 11.52
C ALA A 119 -14.14 -6.70 10.54
N LEU A 120 -13.98 -7.14 9.27
CA LEU A 120 -13.35 -6.35 8.22
C LEU A 120 -14.11 -5.07 7.92
N GLY A 121 -15.46 -5.14 7.79
CA GLY A 121 -16.32 -3.97 7.58
C GLY A 121 -16.22 -2.96 8.72
N THR A 122 -16.17 -3.42 9.96
CA THR A 122 -15.96 -2.57 11.14
C THR A 122 -14.60 -1.88 11.10
N GLN A 123 -13.55 -2.64 10.81
CA GLN A 123 -12.19 -2.11 10.71
C GLN A 123 -12.08 -1.07 9.60
N LEU A 124 -12.68 -1.35 8.43
CA LEU A 124 -12.68 -0.43 7.29
C LEU A 124 -13.41 0.88 7.61
N ALA A 125 -14.56 0.81 8.31
CA ALA A 125 -15.27 1.99 8.76
C ALA A 125 -14.43 2.84 9.72
N HIS A 126 -13.75 2.21 10.69
CA HIS A 126 -12.82 2.91 11.59
C HIS A 126 -11.65 3.55 10.84
N MET A 127 -11.08 2.87 9.83
CA MET A 127 -10.02 3.43 8.97
C MET A 127 -10.51 4.67 8.22
N HIS A 128 -11.69 4.62 7.62
CA HIS A 128 -12.27 5.77 6.90
C HIS A 128 -12.54 6.95 7.84
N LEU A 129 -13.10 6.70 9.03
CA LEU A 129 -13.32 7.75 10.03
C LEU A 129 -12.00 8.36 10.52
N ALA A 130 -11.00 7.52 10.81
CA ALA A 130 -9.69 7.96 11.24
C ALA A 130 -8.90 8.69 10.14
N GLY A 131 -9.23 8.45 8.87
CA GLY A 131 -8.58 9.08 7.72
C GLY A 131 -9.20 10.41 7.27
N GLN A 132 -10.31 10.85 7.86
CA GLN A 132 -11.02 12.06 7.40
C GLN A 132 -10.22 13.36 7.55
N ASP A 133 -9.35 13.44 8.54
CA ASP A 133 -8.50 14.58 8.83
C ASP A 133 -7.04 14.38 8.34
N PHE A 134 -6.81 13.42 7.45
CA PHE A 134 -5.51 13.23 6.84
C PHE A 134 -5.26 14.32 5.79
N GLU A 135 -4.22 15.13 6.00
CA GLU A 135 -3.98 16.36 5.25
C GLU A 135 -3.30 16.16 3.88
N HIS A 136 -2.66 14.99 3.67
CA HIS A 136 -2.00 14.73 2.40
C HIS A 136 -3.00 14.27 1.35
N GLU A 137 -2.91 14.83 0.16
CA GLU A 137 -3.72 14.45 -0.99
C GLU A 137 -2.85 13.77 -2.07
N GLN A 138 -3.41 12.75 -2.68
CA GLN A 138 -2.84 12.12 -3.87
C GLN A 138 -3.98 11.66 -4.79
N PRO A 139 -3.90 11.96 -6.09
CA PRO A 139 -4.87 11.41 -7.03
C PRO A 139 -4.78 9.88 -7.06
N ASN A 140 -5.93 9.22 -7.29
CA ASN A 140 -5.91 7.78 -7.49
C ASN A 140 -5.19 7.45 -8.80
N LEU A 141 -3.97 6.88 -8.68
CA LEU A 141 -3.11 6.52 -9.81
C LEU A 141 -3.69 5.40 -10.70
N ARG A 142 -4.74 4.72 -10.25
CA ARG A 142 -5.48 3.66 -10.96
C ARG A 142 -6.95 4.00 -11.14
N GLY A 143 -7.30 5.28 -10.96
CA GLY A 143 -8.66 5.79 -11.13
C GLY A 143 -9.07 5.97 -12.59
N LEU A 144 -10.21 6.63 -12.80
CA LEU A 144 -10.82 6.83 -14.11
C LEU A 144 -9.91 7.49 -15.17
N PRO A 145 -9.05 8.48 -14.83
CA PRO A 145 -8.08 8.99 -15.81
C PRO A 145 -7.16 7.89 -16.35
N TRP A 146 -6.62 7.03 -15.46
CA TRP A 146 -5.78 5.91 -15.88
C TRP A 146 -6.56 4.88 -16.73
N TRP A 147 -7.85 4.64 -16.43
CA TRP A 147 -8.69 3.76 -17.24
C TRP A 147 -8.88 4.31 -18.65
N ASN A 148 -9.13 5.63 -18.78
CA ASN A 148 -9.26 6.29 -20.07
C ASN A 148 -7.97 6.20 -20.91
N GLU A 149 -6.81 6.30 -20.28
CA GLU A 149 -5.51 6.20 -20.96
C GLU A 149 -5.14 4.75 -21.31
N THR A 150 -5.53 3.79 -20.46
CA THR A 150 -5.10 2.39 -20.60
C THR A 150 -6.04 1.58 -21.51
N ALA A 151 -7.35 1.83 -21.50
CA ALA A 151 -8.31 1.06 -22.28
C ALA A 151 -7.98 1.01 -23.78
N PRO A 152 -7.55 2.12 -24.45
CA PRO A 152 -7.14 2.09 -25.85
C PRO A 152 -5.98 1.12 -26.14
N LEU A 153 -5.08 0.92 -25.18
CA LEU A 153 -3.93 0.00 -25.30
C LEU A 153 -4.36 -1.46 -25.20
N VAL A 154 -5.49 -1.73 -24.55
CA VAL A 154 -6.02 -3.07 -24.32
C VAL A 154 -6.92 -3.54 -25.45
N TYR A 155 -7.66 -2.64 -26.12
CA TYR A 155 -8.60 -3.00 -27.19
C TYR A 155 -8.03 -3.93 -28.28
N PRO A 156 -6.79 -3.76 -28.77
CA PRO A 156 -6.23 -4.65 -29.79
C PRO A 156 -6.05 -6.11 -29.34
N HIS A 157 -6.13 -6.38 -28.05
CA HIS A 157 -5.96 -7.70 -27.44
C HIS A 157 -7.29 -8.36 -27.04
N LEU A 158 -8.43 -7.69 -27.30
CA LEU A 158 -9.77 -8.13 -26.93
C LEU A 158 -10.55 -8.54 -28.17
N ASP A 159 -11.49 -9.46 -28.01
CA ASP A 159 -12.51 -9.72 -29.03
C ASP A 159 -13.54 -8.59 -29.10
N SER A 160 -14.44 -8.65 -30.08
CA SER A 160 -15.44 -7.59 -30.33
C SER A 160 -16.42 -7.42 -29.16
N ALA A 161 -16.83 -8.51 -28.51
CA ALA A 161 -17.76 -8.47 -27.38
C ALA A 161 -17.10 -7.89 -26.11
N GLN A 162 -15.88 -8.30 -25.84
CA GLN A 162 -15.06 -7.75 -24.74
C GLN A 162 -14.75 -6.26 -24.95
N SER A 163 -14.40 -5.88 -26.17
CA SER A 163 -14.14 -4.47 -26.51
C SER A 163 -15.39 -3.61 -26.34
N ALA A 164 -16.56 -4.09 -26.80
CA ALA A 164 -17.82 -3.38 -26.65
C ALA A 164 -18.20 -3.21 -25.17
N LEU A 165 -18.02 -4.26 -24.35
CA LEU A 165 -18.28 -4.21 -22.92
C LEU A 165 -17.38 -3.17 -22.24
N LEU A 166 -16.07 -3.21 -22.48
CA LEU A 166 -15.12 -2.28 -21.88
C LEU A 166 -15.42 -0.82 -22.30
N GLN A 167 -15.76 -0.59 -23.58
CA GLN A 167 -16.13 0.73 -24.07
C GLN A 167 -17.40 1.25 -23.40
N SER A 168 -18.44 0.42 -23.28
CA SER A 168 -19.70 0.80 -22.65
C SER A 168 -19.52 1.12 -21.17
N GLU A 169 -18.74 0.31 -20.46
CA GLU A 169 -18.44 0.54 -19.03
C GLU A 169 -17.64 1.82 -18.84
N LEU A 170 -16.61 2.05 -19.66
CA LEU A 170 -15.81 3.27 -19.57
C LEU A 170 -16.64 4.53 -19.85
N ALA A 171 -17.55 4.49 -20.83
CA ALA A 171 -18.48 5.56 -21.12
C ALA A 171 -19.42 5.82 -19.92
N TYR A 172 -19.95 4.76 -19.32
CA TYR A 172 -20.79 4.84 -18.14
C TYR A 172 -20.04 5.45 -16.93
N GLN A 173 -18.82 5.00 -16.64
CA GLN A 173 -18.01 5.53 -15.54
C GLN A 173 -17.69 7.03 -15.75
N ASN A 174 -17.38 7.45 -16.98
CA ASN A 174 -17.17 8.87 -17.29
C ASN A 174 -18.45 9.69 -17.08
N HIS A 175 -19.61 9.15 -17.48
CA HIS A 175 -20.90 9.80 -17.27
C HIS A 175 -21.21 9.98 -15.78
N ILE A 176 -21.06 8.90 -14.98
CA ILE A 176 -21.28 8.96 -13.52
C ILE A 176 -20.30 9.93 -12.86
N ALA A 177 -19.02 9.88 -13.22
CA ALA A 177 -18.01 10.77 -12.65
C ALA A 177 -18.27 12.26 -12.91
N ALA A 178 -18.98 12.58 -13.99
CA ALA A 178 -19.38 13.95 -14.32
C ALA A 178 -20.69 14.39 -13.66
N SER A 179 -21.43 13.48 -12.99
CA SER A 179 -22.72 13.80 -12.37
C SER A 179 -22.54 14.65 -11.10
N ALA A 180 -23.54 15.47 -10.79
CA ALA A 180 -23.57 16.30 -9.58
C ALA A 180 -23.59 15.45 -8.31
N GLU A 181 -24.31 14.32 -8.34
CA GLU A 181 -24.40 13.36 -7.25
C GLU A 181 -23.06 12.75 -6.90
N TYR A 182 -22.28 12.32 -7.91
CA TYR A 182 -20.95 11.78 -7.69
C TYR A 182 -19.97 12.84 -7.18
N GLN A 183 -20.05 14.06 -7.70
CA GLN A 183 -19.18 15.16 -7.26
C GLN A 183 -19.48 15.62 -5.83
N ALA A 184 -20.71 15.38 -5.32
CA ALA A 184 -21.12 15.71 -3.96
C ALA A 184 -20.75 14.62 -2.93
N LEU A 185 -20.25 13.45 -3.37
CA LEU A 185 -19.84 12.39 -2.44
C LEU A 185 -18.65 12.83 -1.55
N PRO A 186 -18.64 12.44 -0.27
CA PRO A 186 -17.47 12.62 0.58
C PRO A 186 -16.22 11.98 -0.05
N ARG A 187 -15.09 12.65 0.09
CA ARG A 187 -13.80 12.18 -0.43
C ARG A 187 -12.82 11.96 0.72
N GLY A 188 -11.94 10.98 0.56
CA GLY A 188 -10.90 10.68 1.53
C GLY A 188 -10.09 9.45 1.09
N PRO A 189 -9.07 9.08 1.86
CA PRO A 189 -8.32 7.85 1.62
C PRO A 189 -9.23 6.64 1.73
N VAL A 190 -9.12 5.73 0.76
CA VAL A 190 -9.82 4.44 0.75
C VAL A 190 -8.80 3.31 0.52
N HIS A 191 -9.06 2.13 1.08
CA HIS A 191 -8.15 0.98 0.91
C HIS A 191 -8.18 0.45 -0.53
N ALA A 192 -9.36 0.20 -1.07
CA ALA A 192 -9.64 -0.22 -2.45
C ALA A 192 -9.03 -1.58 -2.91
N ASP A 193 -8.49 -2.39 -1.96
CA ASP A 193 -7.88 -3.70 -2.24
C ASP A 193 -8.03 -4.61 -1.00
N LEU A 194 -9.24 -5.14 -0.79
CA LEU A 194 -9.63 -5.99 0.34
C LEU A 194 -10.11 -7.37 -0.13
#